data_07759b20df583dd57e1a038e4a693e95
#
_entry.id   07759b20df583dd57e1a038e4a693e95
#
_cell.length_a   1.000
_cell.length_b   1.000
_cell.length_c   1.000
_cell.angle_alpha   90.00
_cell.angle_beta   90.00
_cell.angle_gamma   90.00
#
_symmetry.space_group_name_H-M   'P 1'
#
loop_
_entity.id
_entity.type
_entity.pdbx_description
1 polymer ?
#
loop_
_entity_poly.entity_id
_entity_poly.type
_entity_poly.pdbx_seq_one_letter_code
_entity_poly.pdbx_strand_id
1 'polypeptide(L)'
;MAEHPWSGLPCFPLLVPDFIAESERTQALGFLAAHEADFGATDRTDYWAGRTLTLPQVRDPATRTLLRDLQRRIIRTVHGVLEERLGPKPPLYADVINFARWPPGYELLPHADAENPGGEPHPYPWRHFASVIYLNDDYGDGAIYFPELGIELRPPVGTLLVFPGTLDYLHGVRPVTHGMRHTLASFLTFDAAHDAGAT
;
A
#
# COMPACT_ATOMS: atom_id res chain seq x y z
N MET A 1 18.49 -19.82 5.96
CA MET A 1 18.01 -18.44 5.73
C MET A 1 17.89 -17.79 7.10
N ALA A 2 18.40 -16.58 7.30
CA ALA A 2 18.17 -15.89 8.57
C ALA A 2 16.68 -15.53 8.63
N GLU A 3 16.00 -15.87 9.73
CA GLU A 3 14.62 -15.46 9.94
C GLU A 3 14.56 -13.92 9.87
N HIS A 4 13.70 -13.40 8.99
CA HIS A 4 13.51 -11.96 8.90
C HIS A 4 12.86 -11.48 10.22
N PRO A 5 13.33 -10.38 10.85
CA PRO A 5 12.86 -9.95 12.18
C PRO A 5 11.35 -9.61 12.22
N TRP A 6 10.69 -9.57 11.09
CA TRP A 6 9.26 -9.27 10.92
C TRP A 6 8.43 -10.48 10.53
N SER A 7 9.05 -11.67 10.42
CA SER A 7 8.36 -12.93 10.11
C SER A 7 7.47 -13.37 11.27
N GLY A 8 6.27 -13.88 10.96
CA GLY A 8 5.39 -14.51 11.94
C GLY A 8 4.88 -13.60 13.06
N LEU A 9 4.88 -12.27 12.88
CA LEU A 9 4.38 -11.35 13.89
C LEU A 9 2.86 -11.47 14.05
N PRO A 10 2.36 -11.80 15.27
CA PRO A 10 0.94 -12.06 15.48
C PRO A 10 0.04 -10.82 15.33
N CYS A 11 0.63 -9.62 15.16
CA CYS A 11 -0.10 -8.37 14.96
C CYS A 11 -0.32 -8.02 13.48
N PHE A 12 0.17 -8.85 12.53
CA PHE A 12 0.00 -8.63 11.10
C PHE A 12 -0.73 -9.82 10.44
N PRO A 13 -1.52 -9.57 9.38
CA PRO A 13 -1.88 -8.26 8.81
C PRO A 13 -2.65 -7.39 9.80
N LEU A 14 -2.27 -6.11 9.92
CA LEU A 14 -2.94 -5.14 10.78
C LEU A 14 -4.06 -4.45 9.99
N LEU A 15 -5.26 -4.43 10.56
CA LEU A 15 -6.40 -3.66 10.04
C LEU A 15 -6.72 -2.51 11.00
N VAL A 16 -6.76 -1.29 10.47
CA VAL A 16 -7.16 -0.09 11.21
C VAL A 16 -8.41 0.48 10.54
N PRO A 17 -9.62 0.18 11.06
CA PRO A 17 -10.87 0.73 10.53
C PRO A 17 -10.90 2.26 10.64
N ASP A 18 -11.69 2.92 9.81
CA ASP A 18 -11.93 4.36 9.82
C ASP A 18 -10.65 5.21 9.84
N PHE A 19 -9.59 4.70 9.21
CA PHE A 19 -8.29 5.36 9.18
C PHE A 19 -8.30 6.66 8.39
N ILE A 20 -9.02 6.70 7.26
CA ILE A 20 -9.23 7.90 6.46
C ILE A 20 -10.65 8.43 6.68
N ALA A 21 -10.77 9.72 6.97
CA ALA A 21 -12.09 10.36 7.13
C ALA A 21 -12.87 10.40 5.81
N GLU A 22 -14.19 10.42 5.88
CA GLU A 22 -15.05 10.47 4.69
C GLU A 22 -14.75 11.71 3.81
N SER A 23 -14.48 12.86 4.42
CA SER A 23 -14.12 14.08 3.69
C SER A 23 -12.80 13.95 2.92
N GLU A 24 -11.78 13.32 3.54
CA GLU A 24 -10.48 13.05 2.92
C GLU A 24 -10.62 12.05 1.78
N ARG A 25 -11.42 11.01 1.99
CA ARG A 25 -11.74 10.00 0.98
C ARG A 25 -12.48 10.62 -0.21
N THR A 26 -13.47 11.47 0.05
CA THR A 26 -14.21 12.20 -0.98
C THR A 26 -13.29 13.11 -1.78
N GLN A 27 -12.37 13.82 -1.13
CA GLN A 27 -11.33 14.62 -1.80
C GLN A 27 -10.45 13.74 -2.70
N ALA A 28 -9.98 12.61 -2.21
CA ALA A 28 -9.14 11.68 -2.98
C ALA A 28 -9.85 11.14 -4.22
N LEU A 29 -11.09 10.68 -4.08
CA LEU A 29 -11.90 10.17 -5.19
C LEU A 29 -12.27 11.27 -6.20
N GLY A 30 -12.60 12.48 -5.73
CA GLY A 30 -12.84 13.63 -6.59
C GLY A 30 -11.61 14.01 -7.42
N PHE A 31 -10.41 13.97 -6.80
CA PHE A 31 -9.16 14.15 -7.53
C PHE A 31 -8.99 13.07 -8.61
N LEU A 32 -9.18 11.79 -8.29
CA LEU A 32 -9.02 10.69 -9.24
C LEU A 32 -9.97 10.82 -10.43
N ALA A 33 -11.23 11.18 -10.20
CA ALA A 33 -12.21 11.39 -11.27
C ALA A 33 -11.83 12.56 -12.20
N ALA A 34 -11.26 13.64 -11.64
CA ALA A 34 -10.83 14.80 -12.43
C ALA A 34 -9.52 14.58 -13.21
N HIS A 35 -8.70 13.60 -12.79
CA HIS A 35 -7.34 13.38 -13.30
C HIS A 35 -7.15 11.96 -13.88
N GLU A 36 -8.22 11.37 -14.38
CA GLU A 36 -8.18 10.01 -14.95
C GLU A 36 -7.14 9.88 -16.09
N ALA A 37 -6.98 10.92 -16.90
CA ALA A 37 -6.03 10.95 -18.01
C ALA A 37 -4.56 10.93 -17.54
N ASP A 38 -4.27 11.40 -16.31
CA ASP A 38 -2.91 11.47 -15.79
C ASP A 38 -2.30 10.08 -15.53
N PHE A 39 -3.14 9.07 -15.31
CA PHE A 39 -2.69 7.69 -15.21
C PHE A 39 -2.06 7.14 -16.50
N GLY A 40 -2.47 7.64 -17.66
CA GLY A 40 -1.92 7.26 -18.96
C GLY A 40 -0.61 7.98 -19.33
N ALA A 41 -0.27 9.05 -18.61
CA ALA A 41 0.90 9.89 -18.90
C ALA A 41 2.19 9.39 -18.19
N THR A 42 2.29 8.11 -17.89
CA THR A 42 3.45 7.53 -17.22
C THR A 42 4.35 6.82 -18.24
N ASP A 43 5.67 6.94 -18.10
CA ASP A 43 6.66 6.20 -18.89
C ASP A 43 6.76 4.72 -18.50
N ARG A 44 5.90 4.26 -17.60
CA ARG A 44 5.88 2.87 -17.14
C ARG A 44 5.33 1.96 -18.23
N THR A 45 6.07 0.91 -18.53
CA THR A 45 5.70 -0.15 -19.48
C THR A 45 5.43 -1.49 -18.78
N ASP A 46 5.57 -1.51 -17.45
CA ASP A 46 5.37 -2.70 -16.63
C ASP A 46 3.89 -2.92 -16.29
N TYR A 47 3.63 -3.92 -15.46
CA TYR A 47 2.29 -4.27 -14.94
C TYR A 47 1.51 -3.05 -14.39
N TRP A 48 2.19 -2.04 -13.85
CA TRP A 48 1.58 -0.85 -13.27
C TRP A 48 1.32 0.28 -14.26
N ALA A 49 1.66 0.09 -15.54
CA ALA A 49 1.40 1.09 -16.59
C ALA A 49 -0.08 1.50 -16.61
N GLY A 50 -0.32 2.79 -16.57
CA GLY A 50 -1.68 3.36 -16.58
C GLY A 50 -2.53 3.08 -15.33
N ARG A 51 -1.95 2.52 -14.25
CA ARG A 51 -2.70 2.11 -13.05
C ARG A 51 -2.24 2.77 -11.76
N THR A 52 -1.11 3.43 -11.75
CA THR A 52 -0.60 4.14 -10.57
C THR A 52 -0.35 5.60 -10.86
N LEU A 53 -0.59 6.44 -9.85
CA LEU A 53 -0.23 7.86 -9.85
C LEU A 53 0.48 8.17 -8.53
N THR A 54 1.78 8.42 -8.62
CA THR A 54 2.65 8.63 -7.45
C THR A 54 2.58 10.09 -6.96
N LEU A 55 2.93 10.34 -5.70
CA LEU A 55 2.95 11.68 -5.12
C LEU A 55 3.70 12.73 -5.97
N PRO A 56 4.88 12.45 -6.56
CA PRO A 56 5.53 13.40 -7.46
C PRO A 56 4.71 13.79 -8.70
N GLN A 57 3.86 12.90 -9.20
CA GLN A 57 3.00 13.13 -10.36
C GLN A 57 1.74 13.92 -10.01
N VAL A 58 1.30 13.90 -8.75
CA VAL A 58 0.14 14.67 -8.27
C VAL A 58 0.52 16.15 -8.21
N ARG A 59 -0.07 16.98 -9.06
CA ARG A 59 0.22 18.43 -9.14
C ARG A 59 -0.71 19.29 -8.30
N ASP A 60 -1.92 18.78 -7.98
CA ASP A 60 -2.87 19.49 -7.12
C ASP A 60 -2.34 19.66 -5.69
N PRO A 61 -2.16 20.92 -5.19
CA PRO A 61 -1.57 21.16 -3.88
C PRO A 61 -2.38 20.58 -2.71
N ALA A 62 -3.70 20.58 -2.81
CA ALA A 62 -4.57 20.08 -1.75
C ALA A 62 -4.43 18.56 -1.62
N THR A 63 -4.43 17.86 -2.76
CA THR A 63 -4.23 16.41 -2.78
C THR A 63 -2.81 16.01 -2.35
N ARG A 64 -1.78 16.78 -2.74
CA ARG A 64 -0.41 16.56 -2.24
C ARG A 64 -0.33 16.68 -0.72
N THR A 65 -1.01 17.67 -0.16
CA THR A 65 -1.07 17.85 1.31
C THR A 65 -1.76 16.66 1.96
N LEU A 66 -2.91 16.23 1.44
CA LEU A 66 -3.62 15.04 1.91
C LEU A 66 -2.73 13.79 1.89
N LEU A 67 -2.04 13.51 0.79
CA LEU A 67 -1.18 12.33 0.67
C LEU A 67 -0.03 12.35 1.68
N ARG A 68 0.61 13.52 1.90
CA ARG A 68 1.67 13.67 2.90
C ARG A 68 1.14 13.51 4.33
N ASP A 69 -0.06 14.00 4.62
CA ASP A 69 -0.69 13.83 5.94
C ASP A 69 -1.05 12.38 6.21
N LEU A 70 -1.61 11.68 5.21
CA LEU A 70 -1.89 10.25 5.28
C LEU A 70 -0.61 9.46 5.50
N GLN A 71 0.45 9.75 4.75
CA GLN A 71 1.76 9.08 4.89
C GLN A 71 2.32 9.23 6.31
N ARG A 72 2.29 10.45 6.87
CA ARG A 72 2.71 10.69 8.27
C ARG A 72 1.85 9.95 9.28
N ARG A 73 0.53 9.84 9.06
CA ARG A 73 -0.37 9.07 9.93
C ARG A 73 -0.08 7.57 9.84
N ILE A 74 0.15 7.03 8.64
CA ILE A 74 0.55 5.62 8.44
C ILE A 74 1.82 5.33 9.23
N ILE A 75 2.88 6.14 9.06
CA ILE A 75 4.15 5.98 9.77
C ILE A 75 3.91 5.94 11.29
N ARG A 76 3.20 6.93 11.84
CA ARG A 76 2.95 6.99 13.30
C ARG A 76 2.17 5.78 13.80
N THR A 77 1.14 5.36 13.06
CA THR A 77 0.30 4.22 13.44
C THR A 77 1.12 2.94 13.45
N VAL A 78 1.85 2.67 12.38
CA VAL A 78 2.66 1.45 12.26
C VAL A 78 3.80 1.43 13.28
N HIS A 79 4.52 2.55 13.41
CA HIS A 79 5.61 2.67 14.39
C HIS A 79 5.11 2.45 15.81
N GLY A 80 3.98 3.06 16.18
CA GLY A 80 3.37 2.87 17.51
C GLY A 80 2.98 1.42 17.80
N VAL A 81 2.40 0.71 16.83
CA VAL A 81 2.08 -0.73 16.97
C VAL A 81 3.36 -1.56 17.14
N LEU A 82 4.40 -1.26 16.36
CA LEU A 82 5.68 -1.97 16.46
C LEU A 82 6.34 -1.75 17.81
N GLU A 83 6.36 -0.52 18.33
CA GLU A 83 6.92 -0.23 19.65
C GLU A 83 6.12 -0.89 20.78
N GLU A 84 4.79 -0.84 20.70
CA GLU A 84 3.91 -1.47 21.69
C GLU A 84 4.12 -2.99 21.77
N ARG A 85 4.27 -3.64 20.61
CA ARG A 85 4.32 -5.11 20.54
C ARG A 85 5.72 -5.69 20.63
N LEU A 86 6.72 -4.94 20.21
CA LEU A 86 8.08 -5.45 19.99
C LEU A 86 9.16 -4.62 20.71
N GLY A 87 8.74 -3.61 21.50
CA GLY A 87 9.66 -2.67 22.14
C GLY A 87 10.26 -1.64 21.18
N PRO A 88 11.15 -0.78 21.67
CA PRO A 88 11.70 0.36 20.92
C PRO A 88 12.20 -0.01 19.53
N LYS A 89 11.85 0.81 18.54
CA LYS A 89 12.26 0.64 17.13
C LYS A 89 12.96 1.89 16.62
N PRO A 90 13.84 1.75 15.61
CA PRO A 90 14.38 2.91 14.89
C PRO A 90 13.25 3.68 14.20
N PRO A 91 13.50 4.93 13.80
CA PRO A 91 12.53 5.70 13.04
C PRO A 91 12.07 4.97 11.78
N LEU A 92 10.76 5.08 11.48
CA LEU A 92 10.15 4.52 10.28
C LEU A 92 9.92 5.65 9.27
N TYR A 93 10.22 5.38 8.02
CA TYR A 93 10.11 6.29 6.88
C TYR A 93 9.15 5.73 5.84
N ALA A 94 8.75 6.54 4.88
CA ALA A 94 7.95 6.09 3.76
C ALA A 94 8.74 6.21 2.45
N ASP A 95 8.86 5.11 1.71
CA ASP A 95 9.48 5.06 0.39
C ASP A 95 8.61 5.81 -0.66
N VAL A 96 7.34 5.45 -0.74
CA VAL A 96 6.43 6.05 -1.71
C VAL A 96 4.99 5.99 -1.19
N ILE A 97 4.17 6.94 -1.62
CA ILE A 97 2.70 6.83 -1.57
C ILE A 97 2.14 7.08 -2.97
N ASN A 98 1.20 6.24 -3.40
CA ASN A 98 0.59 6.35 -4.71
C ASN A 98 -0.88 5.93 -4.69
N PHE A 99 -1.66 6.57 -5.55
CA PHE A 99 -2.95 6.04 -5.95
C PHE A 99 -2.75 4.81 -6.84
N ALA A 100 -3.59 3.80 -6.65
CA ALA A 100 -3.70 2.66 -7.55
C ALA A 100 -5.15 2.46 -7.96
N ARG A 101 -5.38 2.22 -9.26
CA ARG A 101 -6.67 1.87 -9.83
C ARG A 101 -6.63 0.45 -10.41
N TRP A 102 -7.69 -0.27 -10.21
CA TRP A 102 -7.84 -1.67 -10.61
C TRP A 102 -9.10 -1.81 -11.45
N PRO A 103 -9.00 -1.74 -12.77
CA PRO A 103 -10.16 -1.96 -13.65
C PRO A 103 -10.57 -3.43 -13.69
N PRO A 104 -11.77 -3.74 -14.22
CA PRO A 104 -12.21 -5.12 -14.40
C PRO A 104 -11.21 -5.97 -15.18
N GLY A 105 -11.05 -7.22 -14.76
CA GLY A 105 -10.11 -8.20 -15.33
C GLY A 105 -8.69 -8.11 -14.77
N TYR A 106 -8.36 -7.11 -13.97
CA TYR A 106 -7.03 -7.02 -13.36
C TYR A 106 -6.97 -7.73 -12.01
N GLU A 107 -5.91 -8.49 -11.85
CA GLU A 107 -5.53 -9.21 -10.63
C GLU A 107 -4.06 -8.93 -10.31
N LEU A 108 -3.61 -9.32 -9.15
CA LEU A 108 -2.19 -9.34 -8.82
C LEU A 108 -1.84 -10.74 -8.32
N LEU A 109 -0.92 -11.39 -9.03
CA LEU A 109 -0.43 -12.70 -8.64
C LEU A 109 0.36 -12.64 -7.33
N PRO A 110 0.43 -13.73 -6.57
CA PRO A 110 1.15 -13.77 -5.31
C PRO A 110 2.60 -13.32 -5.46
N HIS A 111 3.01 -12.35 -4.65
CA HIS A 111 4.36 -11.81 -4.57
C HIS A 111 4.64 -11.29 -3.16
N ALA A 112 5.91 -11.06 -2.85
CA ALA A 112 6.34 -10.27 -1.71
C ALA A 112 6.90 -8.93 -2.19
N ASP A 113 6.87 -7.90 -1.34
CA ASP A 113 7.28 -6.53 -1.73
C ASP A 113 8.77 -6.27 -1.57
N ALA A 114 9.48 -7.13 -0.83
CA ALA A 114 10.91 -6.98 -0.52
C ALA A 114 11.76 -8.21 -0.80
N GLU A 115 11.16 -9.35 -1.12
CA GLU A 115 11.85 -10.63 -1.26
C GLU A 115 11.41 -11.39 -2.52
N ASN A 116 12.31 -12.17 -3.11
CA ASN A 116 12.03 -13.10 -4.19
C ASN A 116 12.05 -14.55 -3.68
N PRO A 117 11.12 -15.43 -4.10
CA PRO A 117 11.05 -16.82 -3.63
C PRO A 117 12.33 -17.63 -3.84
N GLY A 118 13.10 -17.31 -4.88
CA GLY A 118 14.37 -17.98 -5.19
C GLY A 118 15.58 -17.51 -4.39
N GLY A 119 15.42 -16.48 -3.51
CA GLY A 119 16.53 -15.86 -2.80
C GLY A 119 17.37 -14.93 -3.67
N GLU A 120 16.91 -14.61 -4.86
CA GLU A 120 17.53 -13.64 -5.76
C GLU A 120 17.31 -12.22 -5.21
N PRO A 121 18.21 -11.26 -5.52
CA PRO A 121 18.03 -9.88 -5.08
C PRO A 121 16.71 -9.30 -5.55
N HIS A 122 15.94 -8.73 -4.61
CA HIS A 122 14.71 -8.01 -4.94
C HIS A 122 15.03 -6.55 -5.30
N PRO A 123 14.32 -5.92 -6.27
CA PRO A 123 14.56 -4.53 -6.65
C PRO A 123 14.28 -3.52 -5.52
N TYR A 124 13.49 -3.90 -4.50
CA TYR A 124 13.08 -3.05 -3.38
C TYR A 124 13.27 -3.74 -2.01
N PRO A 125 14.49 -4.21 -1.65
CA PRO A 125 14.70 -5.01 -0.43
C PRO A 125 14.49 -4.22 0.85
N TRP A 126 14.39 -2.90 0.77
CA TRP A 126 14.13 -1.98 1.90
C TRP A 126 12.66 -1.80 2.24
N ARG A 127 11.70 -2.35 1.48
CA ARG A 127 10.26 -2.25 1.76
C ARG A 127 9.85 -3.19 2.88
N HIS A 128 10.12 -2.79 4.12
CA HIS A 128 9.85 -3.63 5.29
C HIS A 128 8.36 -3.88 5.50
N PHE A 129 7.51 -2.89 5.20
CA PHE A 129 6.06 -3.02 5.27
C PHE A 129 5.39 -2.39 4.05
N ALA A 130 4.30 -3.02 3.63
CA ALA A 130 3.33 -2.45 2.73
C ALA A 130 2.11 -1.96 3.50
N SER A 131 1.47 -0.92 2.99
CA SER A 131 0.22 -0.40 3.53
C SER A 131 -0.74 -0.06 2.39
N VAL A 132 -2.04 -0.34 2.59
CA VAL A 132 -3.10 -0.09 1.61
C VAL A 132 -4.30 0.54 2.30
N ILE A 133 -4.73 1.72 1.82
CA ILE A 133 -5.98 2.36 2.23
C ILE A 133 -7.03 2.10 1.13
N TYR A 134 -8.21 1.63 1.51
CA TYR A 134 -9.32 1.33 0.61
C TYR A 134 -10.20 2.57 0.46
N LEU A 135 -10.33 3.09 -0.79
CA LEU A 135 -11.01 4.35 -1.04
C LEU A 135 -12.48 4.21 -1.45
N ASN A 136 -12.87 3.06 -2.03
CA ASN A 136 -14.24 2.78 -2.46
C ASN A 136 -14.59 1.30 -2.30
N ASP A 137 -15.85 0.96 -2.48
CA ASP A 137 -16.41 -0.40 -2.41
C ASP A 137 -17.41 -0.72 -3.54
N ASP A 138 -17.59 0.20 -4.48
CA ASP A 138 -18.48 0.08 -5.64
C ASP A 138 -17.86 -0.74 -6.79
N TYR A 139 -17.15 -1.82 -6.43
CA TYR A 139 -16.55 -2.78 -7.36
C TYR A 139 -16.81 -4.22 -6.92
N GLY A 140 -16.73 -5.14 -7.88
CA GLY A 140 -16.90 -6.57 -7.61
C GLY A 140 -15.58 -7.28 -7.40
N ASP A 141 -15.52 -8.18 -6.39
CA ASP A 141 -14.36 -8.96 -5.97
C ASP A 141 -13.14 -8.08 -5.61
N GLY A 142 -11.94 -8.35 -6.17
CA GLY A 142 -10.74 -7.57 -5.85
C GLY A 142 -10.23 -7.79 -4.41
N ALA A 143 -10.57 -8.91 -3.77
CA ALA A 143 -10.08 -9.27 -2.45
C ALA A 143 -8.55 -9.38 -2.43
N ILE A 144 -7.91 -8.93 -1.35
CA ILE A 144 -6.51 -9.26 -1.09
C ILE A 144 -6.44 -10.62 -0.39
N TYR A 145 -5.51 -11.47 -0.81
CA TYR A 145 -5.33 -12.78 -0.19
C TYR A 145 -3.86 -13.05 0.13
N PHE A 146 -3.64 -13.81 1.21
CA PHE A 146 -2.33 -14.20 1.71
C PHE A 146 -2.29 -15.74 1.75
N PRO A 147 -1.78 -16.40 0.71
CA PRO A 147 -1.83 -17.86 0.60
C PRO A 147 -1.10 -18.57 1.74
N GLU A 148 0.06 -18.05 2.18
CA GLU A 148 0.84 -18.65 3.27
C GLU A 148 0.13 -18.56 4.63
N LEU A 149 -0.76 -17.58 4.80
CA LEU A 149 -1.57 -17.42 6.02
C LEU A 149 -2.95 -18.07 5.90
N GLY A 150 -3.37 -18.48 4.71
CA GLY A 150 -4.70 -19.03 4.45
C GLY A 150 -5.84 -18.03 4.66
N ILE A 151 -5.59 -16.73 4.50
CA ILE A 151 -6.58 -15.67 4.68
C ILE A 151 -6.84 -14.89 3.39
N GLU A 152 -8.10 -14.46 3.26
CA GLU A 152 -8.56 -13.58 2.20
C GLU A 152 -9.43 -12.48 2.81
N LEU A 153 -9.20 -11.23 2.42
CA LEU A 153 -9.80 -10.06 3.05
C LEU A 153 -10.43 -9.14 2.01
N ARG A 154 -11.58 -8.57 2.36
CA ARG A 154 -12.16 -7.39 1.70
C ARG A 154 -12.36 -6.31 2.76
N PRO A 155 -11.30 -5.55 3.08
CA PRO A 155 -11.39 -4.52 4.11
C PRO A 155 -12.46 -3.48 3.73
N PRO A 156 -13.28 -3.03 4.70
CA PRO A 156 -14.24 -1.95 4.47
C PRO A 156 -13.56 -0.69 3.94
N VAL A 157 -14.32 0.13 3.24
CA VAL A 157 -13.86 1.47 2.81
C VAL A 157 -13.37 2.28 4.01
N GLY A 158 -12.29 3.05 3.81
CA GLY A 158 -11.68 3.83 4.89
C GLY A 158 -10.68 3.08 5.74
N THR A 159 -10.55 1.77 5.59
CA THR A 159 -9.62 0.93 6.36
C THR A 159 -8.20 1.06 5.82
N LEU A 160 -7.22 1.13 6.73
CA LEU A 160 -5.81 0.89 6.45
C LEU A 160 -5.50 -0.58 6.75
N LEU A 161 -4.92 -1.26 5.77
CA LEU A 161 -4.31 -2.58 5.92
C LEU A 161 -2.79 -2.42 5.87
N VAL A 162 -2.06 -3.07 6.80
CA VAL A 162 -0.59 -3.09 6.82
C VAL A 162 -0.09 -4.51 7.00
N PHE A 163 0.99 -4.87 6.31
CA PHE A 163 1.65 -6.17 6.43
C PHE A 163 3.13 -6.07 6.07
N PRO A 164 3.99 -6.97 6.60
CA PRO A 164 5.39 -7.05 6.22
C PRO A 164 5.58 -7.39 4.74
N GLY A 165 6.65 -6.85 4.12
CA GLY A 165 6.99 -7.09 2.72
C GLY A 165 7.68 -8.43 2.45
N THR A 166 7.69 -9.37 3.40
CA THR A 166 8.42 -10.65 3.37
C THR A 166 7.60 -11.77 2.74
N LEU A 167 8.24 -12.88 2.42
CA LEU A 167 7.61 -14.07 1.83
C LEU A 167 6.55 -14.72 2.72
N ASP A 168 6.65 -14.59 4.06
CA ASP A 168 5.62 -15.07 4.98
C ASP A 168 4.27 -14.33 4.80
N TYR A 169 4.32 -13.14 4.20
CA TYR A 169 3.16 -12.33 3.83
C TYR A 169 3.01 -12.22 2.31
N LEU A 170 3.41 -13.29 1.61
CA LEU A 170 3.11 -13.42 0.18
C LEU A 170 1.64 -13.09 -0.05
N HIS A 171 1.35 -12.17 -0.96
CA HIS A 171 -0.01 -11.68 -1.15
C HIS A 171 -0.32 -11.43 -2.61
N GLY A 172 -1.61 -11.52 -2.94
CA GLY A 172 -2.15 -11.21 -4.24
C GLY A 172 -3.49 -10.49 -4.14
N VAL A 173 -4.02 -10.08 -5.28
CA VAL A 173 -5.35 -9.46 -5.37
C VAL A 173 -6.17 -10.26 -6.37
N ARG A 174 -7.38 -10.70 -5.99
CA ARG A 174 -8.33 -11.39 -6.87
C ARG A 174 -8.74 -10.48 -8.01
N PRO A 175 -9.10 -11.04 -9.17
CA PRO A 175 -9.58 -10.25 -10.30
C PRO A 175 -10.75 -9.34 -9.89
N VAL A 176 -10.69 -8.07 -10.24
CA VAL A 176 -11.85 -7.18 -10.14
C VAL A 176 -12.85 -7.59 -11.23
N THR A 177 -14.09 -7.88 -10.87
CA THR A 177 -15.11 -8.39 -11.82
C THR A 177 -15.93 -7.31 -12.48
N HIS A 178 -16.17 -6.19 -11.78
CA HIS A 178 -16.83 -4.99 -12.32
C HIS A 178 -16.47 -3.75 -11.47
N GLY A 179 -16.76 -2.58 -11.98
CA GLY A 179 -16.40 -1.31 -11.32
C GLY A 179 -14.90 -1.02 -11.36
N MET A 180 -14.47 0.00 -10.67
CA MET A 180 -13.08 0.41 -10.54
C MET A 180 -12.68 0.41 -9.07
N ARG A 181 -11.75 -0.47 -8.66
CA ARG A 181 -11.23 -0.46 -7.30
C ARG A 181 -10.14 0.59 -7.18
N HIS A 182 -10.29 1.50 -6.22
CA HIS A 182 -9.30 2.55 -5.91
C HIS A 182 -8.68 2.34 -4.54
N THR A 183 -7.35 2.42 -4.48
CA THR A 183 -6.58 2.33 -3.25
C THR A 183 -5.47 3.38 -3.20
N LEU A 184 -5.01 3.70 -1.98
CA LEU A 184 -3.71 4.33 -1.75
C LEU A 184 -2.76 3.27 -1.21
N ALA A 185 -1.64 3.07 -1.89
CA ALA A 185 -0.58 2.19 -1.42
C ALA A 185 0.63 3.01 -0.96
N SER A 186 1.25 2.59 0.15
CA SER A 186 2.50 3.17 0.62
C SER A 186 3.40 2.06 1.16
N PHE A 187 4.72 2.20 0.94
CA PHE A 187 5.70 1.28 1.47
C PHE A 187 6.53 1.96 2.55
N LEU A 188 6.86 1.21 3.61
CA LEU A 188 7.54 1.75 4.78
C LEU A 188 8.90 1.07 4.95
N THR A 189 9.87 1.83 5.42
CA THR A 189 11.25 1.40 5.59
C THR A 189 11.87 1.95 6.87
N PHE A 190 12.82 1.21 7.43
CA PHE A 190 13.72 1.74 8.48
C PHE A 190 14.99 2.37 7.90
N ASP A 191 15.17 2.34 6.59
CA ASP A 191 16.31 2.94 5.92
C ASP A 191 16.00 4.38 5.50
N ALA A 192 16.61 5.33 6.19
CA ALA A 192 16.44 6.77 5.92
C ALA A 192 16.88 7.18 4.50
N ALA A 193 17.73 6.38 3.82
CA ALA A 193 18.14 6.65 2.44
C ALA A 193 16.98 6.53 1.43
N HIS A 194 15.90 5.86 1.83
CA HIS A 194 14.69 5.64 1.02
C HIS A 194 13.49 6.46 1.52
N ASP A 195 13.70 7.53 2.29
CA ASP A 195 12.61 8.43 2.72
C ASP A 195 12.18 9.37 1.59
N ALA A 196 11.04 9.10 0.97
CA ALA A 196 10.44 9.97 -0.05
C ALA A 196 9.81 11.26 0.54
N GLY A 197 9.70 11.36 1.85
CA GLY A 197 9.21 12.56 2.56
C GLY A 197 10.29 13.61 2.81
N ALA A 198 11.57 13.27 2.63
CA ALA A 198 12.72 14.14 2.84
C ALA A 198 13.00 15.11 1.68
N THR A 199 12.23 15.06 0.57
CA THR A 199 12.36 15.92 -0.61
C THR A 199 11.17 16.85 -0.82
#